data_ed4ce9741976b936ea777ebf59ade230
#
_entry.id   ed4ce9741976b936ea777ebf59ade230
#
_cell.length_a   1.000
_cell.length_b   1.000
_cell.length_c   1.000
_cell.angle_alpha   90.00
_cell.angle_beta   90.00
_cell.angle_gamma   90.00
#
_symmetry.space_group_name_H-M   'P 1'
#
loop_
_entity.id
_entity.type
_entity.pdbx_description
1 polymer ?
#
loop_
_entity_poly.entity_id
_entity_poly.type
_entity_poly.pdbx_seq_one_letter_code
_entity_poly.pdbx_strand_id
1 'polypeptide(L)'
;FPGSEVQWNGITDAGLLADHILWASTSPEGADEAFNIANGEVFRWRWLWPRLADFLGVQWEGYVEQARPLEPRMSEAAEVWRHIAAREGLVEPDVNRLASWWHTDGDLGRPIECFADMSKSRLKGFDGYATAEASFKKAIDRYREAGILPQP
;
A
#
# COMPACT_ATOMS: atom_id res chain seq x y z
N PHE A 1 -10.92 10.72 -0.87
CA PHE A 1 -10.35 9.51 -1.47
C PHE A 1 -10.30 9.64 -3.00
N PRO A 2 -9.16 9.44 -3.63
CA PRO A 2 -9.01 9.66 -5.07
C PRO A 2 -9.52 8.52 -5.95
N GLY A 3 -9.75 7.34 -5.40
CA GLY A 3 -10.08 6.14 -6.14
C GLY A 3 -11.56 5.76 -6.17
N SER A 4 -11.85 4.55 -6.64
CA SER A 4 -13.19 3.98 -6.71
C SER A 4 -13.66 3.45 -5.35
N GLU A 5 -14.92 3.72 -4.98
CA GLU A 5 -15.50 3.21 -3.74
C GLU A 5 -15.63 1.68 -3.72
N VAL A 6 -15.91 1.11 -4.87
CA VAL A 6 -16.27 -0.32 -5.01
C VAL A 6 -15.07 -1.23 -5.26
N GLN A 7 -13.88 -0.66 -5.42
CA GLN A 7 -12.71 -1.45 -5.76
C GLN A 7 -12.30 -2.38 -4.62
N TRP A 8 -12.29 -3.66 -4.90
CA TRP A 8 -11.63 -4.67 -4.08
C TRP A 8 -10.16 -4.74 -4.46
N ASN A 9 -9.31 -4.77 -3.47
CA ASN A 9 -7.88 -4.90 -3.72
C ASN A 9 -7.28 -6.00 -2.86
N GLY A 10 -6.37 -6.76 -3.49
CA GLY A 10 -5.37 -7.53 -2.77
C GLY A 10 -4.06 -6.75 -2.80
N ILE A 11 -3.43 -6.59 -1.66
CA ILE A 11 -2.06 -6.09 -1.56
C ILE A 11 -1.16 -7.20 -1.06
N THR A 12 0.15 -7.02 -1.25
CA THR A 12 1.15 -7.96 -0.74
C THR A 12 2.12 -7.21 0.17
N ASP A 13 2.18 -7.58 1.45
CA ASP A 13 3.22 -7.14 2.37
C ASP A 13 4.57 -7.69 1.90
N ALA A 14 5.58 -6.84 1.83
CA ALA A 14 6.91 -7.24 1.35
C ALA A 14 7.58 -8.30 2.26
N GLY A 15 7.30 -8.28 3.56
CA GLY A 15 7.76 -9.31 4.49
C GLY A 15 7.08 -10.64 4.22
N LEU A 16 5.76 -10.64 4.06
CA LEU A 16 5.01 -11.84 3.69
C LEU A 16 5.47 -12.42 2.33
N LEU A 17 5.77 -11.54 1.35
CA LEU A 17 6.34 -11.98 0.09
C LEU A 17 7.70 -12.66 0.28
N ALA A 18 8.57 -12.09 1.11
CA ALA A 18 9.87 -12.68 1.43
C ALA A 18 9.73 -14.05 2.10
N ASP A 19 8.82 -14.19 3.06
CA ASP A 19 8.53 -15.45 3.73
C ASP A 19 7.99 -16.50 2.75
N HIS A 20 7.13 -16.09 1.82
CA HIS A 20 6.62 -16.98 0.80
C HIS A 20 7.71 -17.43 -0.19
N ILE A 21 8.60 -16.54 -0.60
CA ILE A 21 9.75 -16.87 -1.46
C ILE A 21 10.67 -17.87 -0.74
N LEU A 22 10.96 -17.61 0.54
CA LEU A 22 11.78 -18.51 1.35
C LEU A 22 11.12 -19.89 1.45
N TRP A 23 9.83 -19.95 1.79
CA TRP A 23 9.09 -21.22 1.85
C TRP A 23 9.12 -21.94 0.48
N ALA A 24 8.79 -21.25 -0.62
CA ALA A 24 8.76 -21.85 -1.96
C ALA A 24 10.12 -22.37 -2.42
N SER A 25 11.21 -21.74 -1.98
CA SER A 25 12.58 -22.13 -2.35
C SER A 25 13.17 -23.25 -1.47
N THR A 26 12.61 -23.48 -0.28
CA THR A 26 13.14 -24.45 0.69
C THR A 26 12.22 -25.64 0.95
N SER A 27 10.93 -25.53 0.60
CA SER A 27 9.93 -26.59 0.77
C SER A 27 9.87 -27.50 -0.46
N PRO A 28 9.83 -28.82 -0.30
CA PRO A 28 9.58 -29.73 -1.43
C PRO A 28 8.26 -29.45 -2.14
N GLU A 29 7.25 -28.96 -1.43
CA GLU A 29 5.93 -28.61 -1.97
C GLU A 29 5.97 -27.39 -2.88
N GLY A 30 7.03 -26.57 -2.77
CA GLY A 30 7.27 -25.38 -3.60
C GLY A 30 8.03 -25.65 -4.89
N ALA A 31 8.68 -26.84 -4.99
CA ALA A 31 9.57 -27.16 -6.10
C ALA A 31 8.80 -27.20 -7.45
N ASP A 32 9.36 -26.52 -8.47
CA ASP A 32 8.84 -26.45 -9.84
C ASP A 32 7.38 -25.97 -9.95
N GLU A 33 6.94 -25.15 -9.01
CA GLU A 33 5.58 -24.65 -8.90
C GLU A 33 5.49 -23.13 -9.06
N ALA A 34 4.38 -22.63 -9.60
CA ALA A 34 4.03 -21.23 -9.64
C ALA A 34 2.89 -20.94 -8.65
N PHE A 35 3.02 -19.85 -7.90
CA PHE A 35 2.07 -19.43 -6.88
C PHE A 35 1.65 -17.96 -7.05
N ASN A 36 0.40 -17.68 -6.72
CA ASN A 36 0.00 -16.32 -6.39
C ASN A 36 0.41 -16.00 -4.96
N ILE A 37 0.73 -14.73 -4.71
CA ILE A 37 0.97 -14.21 -3.36
C ILE A 37 0.25 -12.88 -3.15
N ALA A 38 -0.51 -12.80 -2.09
CA ALA A 38 -1.14 -11.60 -1.56
C ALA A 38 -1.27 -11.76 -0.04
N ASN A 39 -1.69 -10.72 0.66
CA ASN A 39 -1.85 -10.76 2.12
C ASN A 39 -2.85 -11.83 2.62
N GLY A 40 -3.74 -12.29 1.76
CA GLY A 40 -4.74 -13.30 2.10
C GLY A 40 -6.06 -12.70 2.58
N GLU A 41 -6.17 -11.40 2.70
CA GLU A 41 -7.43 -10.69 2.88
C GLU A 41 -7.86 -9.98 1.59
N VAL A 42 -9.15 -9.65 1.53
CA VAL A 42 -9.75 -8.81 0.51
C VAL A 42 -10.40 -7.63 1.22
N PHE A 43 -10.09 -6.41 0.81
CA PHE A 43 -10.60 -5.21 1.45
C PHE A 43 -11.17 -4.22 0.44
N ARG A 44 -11.97 -3.28 0.91
CA ARG A 44 -12.41 -2.12 0.13
C ARG A 44 -11.72 -0.86 0.62
N TRP A 45 -11.32 0.00 -0.29
CA TRP A 45 -10.68 1.28 0.05
C TRP A 45 -11.55 2.14 0.97
N ARG A 46 -12.88 2.15 0.79
CA ARG A 46 -13.80 2.87 1.68
C ARG A 46 -13.72 2.41 3.15
N TRP A 47 -13.29 1.16 3.40
CA TRP A 47 -13.07 0.63 4.74
C TRP A 47 -11.67 0.95 5.26
N LEU A 48 -10.65 0.83 4.42
CA LEU A 48 -9.25 1.01 4.81
C LEU A 48 -8.88 2.49 4.94
N TRP A 49 -9.38 3.35 4.04
CA TRP A 49 -8.99 4.75 3.96
C TRP A 49 -9.20 5.55 5.25
N PRO A 50 -10.37 5.49 5.93
CA PRO A 50 -10.54 6.17 7.23
C PRO A 50 -9.53 5.71 8.28
N ARG A 51 -9.22 4.42 8.33
CA ARG A 51 -8.26 3.84 9.30
C ARG A 51 -6.84 4.34 9.09
N LEU A 52 -6.45 4.50 7.84
CA LEU A 52 -5.15 5.09 7.52
C LEU A 52 -5.12 6.59 7.83
N ALA A 53 -6.19 7.31 7.54
CA ALA A 53 -6.31 8.72 7.86
C ALA A 53 -6.25 8.97 9.38
N ASP A 54 -6.98 8.18 10.17
CA ASP A 54 -6.95 8.21 11.64
C ASP A 54 -5.53 7.90 12.17
N PHE A 55 -4.86 6.89 11.59
CA PHE A 55 -3.48 6.56 11.96
C PHE A 55 -2.48 7.66 11.64
N LEU A 56 -2.72 8.39 10.55
CA LEU A 56 -1.89 9.54 10.14
C LEU A 56 -2.28 10.85 10.85
N GLY A 57 -3.36 10.87 11.63
CA GLY A 57 -3.86 12.07 12.28
C GLY A 57 -4.40 13.13 11.32
N VAL A 58 -4.89 12.72 10.14
CA VAL A 58 -5.40 13.63 9.11
C VAL A 58 -6.90 13.48 8.92
N GLN A 59 -7.55 14.60 8.60
CA GLN A 59 -8.95 14.57 8.22
C GLN A 59 -9.12 13.89 6.85
N TRP A 60 -10.21 13.16 6.69
CA TRP A 60 -10.52 12.49 5.43
C TRP A 60 -11.92 12.84 4.93
N GLU A 61 -12.07 12.83 3.63
CA GLU A 61 -13.35 12.94 2.95
C GLU A 61 -13.73 11.57 2.38
N GLY A 62 -15.02 11.25 2.45
CA GLY A 62 -15.57 10.05 1.83
C GLY A 62 -15.40 10.05 0.31
N TYR A 63 -15.74 8.93 -0.30
CA TYR A 63 -15.81 8.85 -1.74
C TYR A 63 -16.88 9.82 -2.27
N VAL A 64 -16.52 10.56 -3.29
CA VAL A 64 -17.44 11.36 -4.09
C VAL A 64 -17.57 10.69 -5.46
N GLU A 65 -18.76 10.65 -6.02
CA GLU A 65 -19.07 9.95 -7.28
C GLU A 65 -18.34 10.52 -8.52
N GLN A 66 -17.24 11.21 -8.30
CA GLN A 66 -16.41 11.83 -9.32
C GLN A 66 -14.95 11.49 -9.09
N ALA A 67 -14.26 11.04 -10.14
CA ALA A 67 -12.82 10.80 -10.09
C ALA A 67 -12.07 12.08 -9.70
N ARG A 68 -11.13 11.96 -8.76
CA ARG A 68 -10.26 13.04 -8.29
C ARG A 68 -8.79 12.63 -8.43
N PRO A 69 -8.25 12.59 -9.65
CA PRO A 69 -6.87 12.17 -9.85
C PRO A 69 -5.89 13.06 -9.08
N LEU A 70 -4.82 12.44 -8.58
CA LEU A 70 -3.80 13.09 -7.77
C LEU A 70 -2.86 13.94 -8.63
N GLU A 71 -2.46 13.43 -9.79
CA GLU A 71 -1.44 14.07 -10.63
C GLU A 71 -1.70 15.56 -10.87
N PRO A 72 -2.87 16.01 -11.36
CA PRO A 72 -3.12 17.45 -11.54
C PRO A 72 -3.27 18.22 -10.23
N ARG A 73 -3.62 17.55 -9.13
CA ARG A 73 -3.82 18.19 -7.81
C ARG A 73 -2.52 18.33 -7.01
N MET A 74 -1.47 17.61 -7.39
CA MET A 74 -0.19 17.58 -6.70
C MET A 74 0.89 18.41 -7.42
N SER A 75 0.49 19.37 -8.26
CA SER A 75 1.41 20.24 -9.00
C SER A 75 2.36 21.02 -8.09
N GLU A 76 1.92 21.38 -6.88
CA GLU A 76 2.73 22.14 -5.90
C GLU A 76 3.39 21.23 -4.84
N ALA A 77 3.19 19.92 -4.92
CA ALA A 77 3.66 18.98 -3.90
C ALA A 77 5.18 19.04 -3.68
N ALA A 78 5.96 19.28 -4.72
CA ALA A 78 7.42 19.36 -4.62
C ALA A 78 7.89 20.53 -3.75
N GLU A 79 7.26 21.68 -3.86
CA GLU A 79 7.57 22.85 -3.04
C GLU A 79 7.12 22.67 -1.60
N VAL A 80 5.88 22.24 -1.41
CA VAL A 80 5.30 21.98 -0.09
C VAL A 80 6.13 20.93 0.66
N TRP A 81 6.48 19.82 -0.01
CA TRP A 81 7.27 18.76 0.61
C TRP A 81 8.67 19.23 1.01
N ARG A 82 9.34 20.02 0.17
CA ARG A 82 10.66 20.57 0.50
C ARG A 82 10.64 21.40 1.78
N HIS A 83 9.59 22.21 1.97
CA HIS A 83 9.42 22.99 3.21
C HIS A 83 9.17 22.07 4.42
N ILE A 84 8.34 21.03 4.28
CA ILE A 84 8.11 20.05 5.33
C ILE A 84 9.42 19.33 5.67
N ALA A 85 10.13 18.82 4.66
CA ALA A 85 11.37 18.08 4.86
C ALA A 85 12.44 18.94 5.58
N ALA A 86 12.56 20.21 5.21
CA ALA A 86 13.48 21.13 5.88
C ALA A 86 13.07 21.42 7.33
N ARG A 87 11.77 21.59 7.60
CA ARG A 87 11.26 21.86 8.95
C ARG A 87 11.42 20.66 9.87
N GLU A 88 11.14 19.46 9.38
CA GLU A 88 11.15 18.22 10.16
C GLU A 88 12.50 17.48 10.11
N GLY A 89 13.48 17.99 9.36
CA GLY A 89 14.80 17.36 9.23
C GLY A 89 14.76 16.01 8.50
N LEU A 90 13.89 15.86 7.50
CA LEU A 90 13.74 14.59 6.77
C LEU A 90 14.91 14.36 5.81
N VAL A 91 15.22 13.08 5.58
CA VAL A 91 16.37 12.66 4.76
C VAL A 91 16.15 12.82 3.26
N GLU A 92 14.89 12.88 2.80
CA GLU A 92 14.58 13.02 1.38
C GLU A 92 13.71 14.26 1.10
N PRO A 93 14.29 15.32 0.55
CA PRO A 93 13.59 16.57 0.25
C PRO A 93 12.85 16.55 -1.09
N ASP A 94 13.06 15.56 -1.94
CA ASP A 94 12.39 15.45 -3.25
C ASP A 94 11.24 14.44 -3.19
N VAL A 95 10.00 14.94 -3.16
CA VAL A 95 8.80 14.11 -3.14
C VAL A 95 8.67 13.21 -4.38
N ASN A 96 9.24 13.59 -5.52
CA ASN A 96 9.16 12.78 -6.73
C ASN A 96 9.98 11.49 -6.64
N ARG A 97 10.90 11.40 -5.67
CA ARG A 97 11.59 10.15 -5.33
C ARG A 97 10.80 9.25 -4.38
N LEU A 98 9.79 9.81 -3.73
CA LEU A 98 8.96 9.11 -2.73
C LEU A 98 7.60 8.70 -3.29
N ALA A 99 7.03 9.48 -4.20
CA ALA A 99 5.68 9.29 -4.69
C ALA A 99 5.60 9.41 -6.21
N SER A 100 4.77 8.57 -6.81
CA SER A 100 4.42 8.61 -8.23
C SER A 100 2.91 8.80 -8.35
N TRP A 101 2.49 10.02 -8.62
CA TRP A 101 1.07 10.40 -8.64
C TRP A 101 0.29 9.65 -9.71
N TRP A 102 0.82 9.60 -10.94
CA TRP A 102 0.20 8.91 -12.07
C TRP A 102 0.05 7.41 -11.82
N HIS A 103 1.04 6.78 -11.17
CA HIS A 103 0.98 5.36 -10.83
C HIS A 103 -0.08 5.10 -9.75
N THR A 104 -0.12 5.95 -8.73
CA THR A 104 -1.13 5.87 -7.68
C THR A 104 -2.54 6.09 -8.23
N ASP A 105 -2.72 7.04 -9.16
CA ASP A 105 -3.99 7.25 -9.85
C ASP A 105 -4.39 6.02 -10.68
N GLY A 106 -3.42 5.39 -11.36
CA GLY A 106 -3.65 4.15 -12.11
C GLY A 106 -4.09 3.00 -11.20
N ASP A 107 -3.50 2.86 -10.01
CA ASP A 107 -3.84 1.80 -9.08
C ASP A 107 -5.18 2.05 -8.35
N LEU A 108 -5.42 3.25 -7.86
CA LEU A 108 -6.62 3.59 -7.11
C LEU A 108 -7.84 3.81 -8.02
N GLY A 109 -7.61 4.24 -9.25
CA GLY A 109 -8.66 4.52 -10.24
C GLY A 109 -9.08 3.33 -11.11
N ARG A 110 -8.57 2.13 -10.88
CA ARG A 110 -8.92 0.95 -11.68
C ARG A 110 -10.43 0.70 -11.65
N PRO A 111 -11.06 0.49 -12.82
CA PRO A 111 -12.49 0.21 -12.88
C PRO A 111 -12.84 -1.26 -12.58
N ILE A 112 -11.83 -2.11 -12.40
CA ILE A 112 -11.97 -3.55 -12.17
C ILE A 112 -11.53 -3.92 -10.77
N GLU A 113 -12.20 -4.91 -10.20
CA GLU A 113 -11.79 -5.55 -8.95
C GLU A 113 -10.66 -6.55 -9.24
N CYS A 114 -9.64 -6.56 -8.39
CA CYS A 114 -8.49 -7.43 -8.56
C CYS A 114 -8.12 -8.10 -7.23
N PHE A 115 -8.15 -9.43 -7.21
CA PHE A 115 -7.73 -10.22 -6.06
C PHE A 115 -7.06 -11.51 -6.53
N ALA A 116 -6.17 -12.05 -5.69
CA ALA A 116 -5.44 -13.27 -5.98
C ALA A 116 -6.00 -14.43 -5.16
N ASP A 117 -6.18 -15.57 -5.81
CA ASP A 117 -6.48 -16.83 -5.12
C ASP A 117 -5.20 -17.42 -4.51
N MET A 118 -5.19 -17.56 -3.18
CA MET A 118 -4.09 -18.09 -2.38
C MET A 118 -4.28 -19.58 -2.02
N SER A 119 -5.31 -20.22 -2.52
CA SER A 119 -5.68 -21.59 -2.13
C SER A 119 -4.56 -22.60 -2.39
N LYS A 120 -3.85 -22.45 -3.51
CA LYS A 120 -2.75 -23.36 -3.88
C LYS A 120 -1.62 -23.36 -2.85
N SER A 121 -1.15 -22.18 -2.44
CA SER A 121 -0.09 -22.05 -1.43
C SER A 121 -0.53 -22.65 -0.10
N ARG A 122 -1.77 -22.36 0.33
CA ARG A 122 -2.32 -22.85 1.60
C ARG A 122 -2.48 -24.37 1.63
N LEU A 123 -2.98 -24.97 0.54
CA LEU A 123 -3.09 -26.42 0.41
C LEU A 123 -1.72 -27.11 0.44
N LYS A 124 -0.67 -26.41 0.05
CA LYS A 124 0.71 -26.90 0.07
C LYS A 124 1.47 -26.53 1.35
N GLY A 125 0.81 -25.92 2.32
CA GLY A 125 1.35 -25.69 3.67
C GLY A 125 1.91 -24.29 3.95
N PHE A 126 1.78 -23.34 3.02
CA PHE A 126 2.06 -21.93 3.34
C PHE A 126 0.82 -21.25 3.92
N ASP A 127 0.84 -21.01 5.21
CA ASP A 127 -0.26 -20.40 5.98
C ASP A 127 -0.04 -18.91 6.31
N GLY A 128 1.02 -18.29 5.76
CA GLY A 128 1.34 -16.90 5.97
C GLY A 128 0.17 -15.96 5.62
N TYR A 129 -0.03 -14.95 6.46
CA TYR A 129 -1.14 -14.01 6.38
C TYR A 129 -0.74 -12.63 6.90
N ALA A 130 -1.24 -11.58 6.27
CA ALA A 130 -1.15 -10.21 6.74
C ALA A 130 -2.45 -9.46 6.45
N THR A 131 -2.73 -8.37 7.18
CA THR A 131 -3.83 -7.47 6.85
C THR A 131 -3.31 -6.23 6.11
N ALA A 132 -4.13 -5.65 5.25
CA ALA A 132 -3.79 -4.43 4.54
C ALA A 132 -3.51 -3.28 5.52
N GLU A 133 -4.36 -3.13 6.54
CA GLU A 133 -4.19 -2.10 7.56
C GLU A 133 -2.84 -2.24 8.28
N ALA A 134 -2.49 -3.44 8.74
CA ALA A 134 -1.22 -3.67 9.43
C ALA A 134 -0.02 -3.43 8.51
N SER A 135 -0.10 -3.86 7.25
CA SER A 135 0.97 -3.68 6.26
C SER A 135 1.24 -2.21 5.96
N PHE A 136 0.20 -1.39 5.79
CA PHE A 136 0.36 0.05 5.60
C PHE A 136 0.93 0.74 6.84
N LYS A 137 0.39 0.45 8.04
CA LYS A 137 0.89 1.03 9.29
C LYS A 137 2.37 0.69 9.50
N LYS A 138 2.74 -0.57 9.33
CA LYS A 138 4.14 -1.04 9.41
C LYS A 138 5.05 -0.32 8.41
N ALA A 139 4.59 -0.11 7.18
CA ALA A 139 5.37 0.61 6.16
C ALA A 139 5.56 2.09 6.54
N ILE A 140 4.49 2.75 7.00
CA ILE A 140 4.53 4.15 7.45
C ILE A 140 5.49 4.30 8.65
N ASP A 141 5.39 3.42 9.65
CA ASP A 141 6.27 3.47 10.84
C ASP A 141 7.75 3.27 10.44
N ARG A 142 8.04 2.34 9.54
CA ARG A 142 9.40 2.18 9.02
C ARG A 142 9.92 3.41 8.28
N TYR A 143 9.08 4.10 7.55
CA TYR A 143 9.45 5.36 6.90
C TYR A 143 9.68 6.49 7.90
N ARG A 144 8.92 6.52 8.99
CA ARG A 144 9.14 7.45 10.12
C ARG A 144 10.47 7.16 10.83
N GLU A 145 10.73 5.89 11.15
CA GLU A 145 12.00 5.44 11.76
C GLU A 145 13.21 5.76 10.87
N ALA A 146 13.05 5.69 9.56
CA ALA A 146 14.10 6.03 8.59
C ALA A 146 14.23 7.56 8.36
N GLY A 147 13.42 8.40 9.01
CA GLY A 147 13.43 9.85 8.80
C GLY A 147 12.92 10.28 7.41
N ILE A 148 12.17 9.41 6.72
CA ILE A 148 11.57 9.72 5.41
C ILE A 148 10.23 10.43 5.57
N LEU A 149 9.44 10.05 6.57
CA LEU A 149 8.17 10.71 6.91
C LEU A 149 8.29 11.42 8.26
N PRO A 150 7.53 12.50 8.47
CA PRO A 150 7.49 13.18 9.77
C PRO A 150 6.90 12.28 10.85
N GLN A 151 7.33 12.52 12.09
CA GLN A 151 6.70 11.91 13.27
C GLN A 151 5.27 12.45 13.44
N PRO A 152 4.36 11.70 14.12
CA PRO A 152 2.99 12.14 14.36
C PRO A 152 2.91 13.40 15.23
#